data_526f546f012e3d22069e9e0629c6f5f1
#
_entry.id   526f546f012e3d22069e9e0629c6f5f1
#
_cell.length_a   1.000
_cell.length_b   1.000
_cell.length_c   1.000
_cell.angle_alpha   90.00
_cell.angle_beta   90.00
_cell.angle_gamma   90.00
#
_symmetry.space_group_name_H-M   'P 1'
#
loop_
_entity.id
_entity.type
_entity.pdbx_description
1 polymer ?
#
loop_
_entity_poly.entity_id
_entity_poly.type
_entity_poly.pdbx_seq_one_letter_code
_entity_poly.pdbx_strand_id
1 'polypeptide(L)'
;VINYPADTTEAELLAKIEELNNNSEVTAILVQLPLPKHISKENVINTISPMKDVDGFTPYNFGKLFSGEIPTVYPCTPKGILLLLDEYNIELEGKHAVIIGRSNIVGRPLSQMLLNRNATVTVCHSHTKNLSDIIKTADVVVSAAGKKIIAGKMIKNGCVIVDVGIFKDENGKTRGDVD
;
A
#
# COMPACT_ATOMS: atom_id res chain seq x y z
N VAL A 1 -16.22 7.00 -16.03
CA VAL A 1 -15.58 5.67 -16.00
C VAL A 1 -15.47 5.15 -17.42
N ILE A 2 -14.30 4.63 -17.79
CA ILE A 2 -14.04 4.00 -19.08
C ILE A 2 -13.86 2.52 -18.83
N ASN A 3 -14.69 1.68 -19.43
CA ASN A 3 -14.58 0.24 -19.32
C ASN A 3 -13.99 -0.32 -20.62
N TYR A 4 -12.99 -1.16 -20.49
CA TYR A 4 -12.34 -1.84 -21.61
C TYR A 4 -12.63 -3.33 -21.59
N PRO A 5 -12.76 -3.97 -22.77
CA PRO A 5 -12.78 -5.42 -22.89
C PRO A 5 -11.52 -6.07 -22.32
N ALA A 6 -11.62 -7.32 -21.89
CA ALA A 6 -10.49 -8.03 -21.29
C ALA A 6 -9.32 -8.30 -22.26
N ASP A 7 -9.56 -8.24 -23.56
CA ASP A 7 -8.61 -8.43 -24.66
C ASP A 7 -8.00 -7.12 -25.19
N THR A 8 -8.35 -5.97 -24.57
CA THR A 8 -7.74 -4.67 -24.90
C THR A 8 -6.22 -4.76 -24.80
N THR A 9 -5.53 -4.28 -25.81
CA THR A 9 -4.07 -4.28 -25.87
C THR A 9 -3.44 -3.27 -24.91
N GLU A 10 -2.21 -3.52 -24.49
CA GLU A 10 -1.43 -2.55 -23.71
C GLU A 10 -1.30 -1.22 -24.44
N ALA A 11 -1.01 -1.26 -25.77
CA ALA A 11 -0.83 -0.06 -26.57
C ALA A 11 -2.08 0.83 -26.59
N GLU A 12 -3.27 0.25 -26.69
CA GLU A 12 -4.55 0.99 -26.63
C GLU A 12 -4.76 1.66 -25.28
N LEU A 13 -4.46 0.94 -24.19
CA LEU A 13 -4.58 1.49 -22.84
C LEU A 13 -3.57 2.64 -22.61
N LEU A 14 -2.31 2.46 -23.01
CA LEU A 14 -1.29 3.50 -22.87
C LEU A 14 -1.63 4.75 -23.70
N ALA A 15 -2.08 4.59 -24.94
CA ALA A 15 -2.52 5.70 -25.78
C ALA A 15 -3.66 6.48 -25.12
N LYS A 16 -4.60 5.78 -24.46
CA LYS A 16 -5.69 6.46 -23.74
C LYS A 16 -5.21 7.21 -22.52
N ILE A 17 -4.24 6.68 -21.79
CA ILE A 17 -3.64 7.37 -20.63
C ILE A 17 -2.92 8.64 -21.12
N GLU A 18 -2.19 8.58 -22.23
CA GLU A 18 -1.53 9.75 -22.79
C GLU A 18 -2.54 10.83 -23.25
N GLU A 19 -3.64 10.43 -23.88
CA GLU A 19 -4.75 11.34 -24.21
C GLU A 19 -5.26 12.04 -22.95
N LEU A 20 -5.52 11.29 -21.88
CA LEU A 20 -6.03 11.82 -20.61
C LEU A 20 -4.98 12.71 -19.90
N ASN A 21 -3.69 12.37 -20.00
CA ASN A 21 -2.61 13.22 -19.48
C ASN A 21 -2.62 14.61 -20.13
N ASN A 22 -2.86 14.67 -21.43
CA ASN A 22 -2.85 15.90 -22.22
C ASN A 22 -4.17 16.67 -22.17
N ASN A 23 -5.23 16.10 -21.60
CA ASN A 23 -6.53 16.77 -21.50
C ASN A 23 -6.59 17.61 -20.21
N SER A 24 -6.70 18.94 -20.36
CA SER A 24 -6.79 19.87 -19.21
C SER A 24 -8.05 19.72 -18.36
N GLU A 25 -9.13 19.14 -18.90
CA GLU A 25 -10.37 18.89 -18.16
C GLU A 25 -10.26 17.65 -17.25
N VAL A 26 -9.21 16.83 -17.41
CA VAL A 26 -8.97 15.64 -16.59
C VAL A 26 -8.04 16.00 -15.44
N THR A 27 -8.59 16.02 -14.25
CA THR A 27 -7.85 16.37 -13.03
C THR A 27 -7.00 15.19 -12.50
N ALA A 28 -7.49 13.96 -12.60
CA ALA A 28 -6.84 12.76 -12.06
C ALA A 28 -7.15 11.52 -12.88
N ILE A 29 -6.23 10.55 -12.85
CA ILE A 29 -6.33 9.27 -13.56
C ILE A 29 -6.15 8.14 -12.56
N LEU A 30 -7.12 7.23 -12.50
CA LEU A 30 -7.04 5.98 -11.78
C LEU A 30 -7.15 4.81 -12.76
N VAL A 31 -6.17 3.94 -12.75
CA VAL A 31 -6.25 2.67 -13.49
C VAL A 31 -6.46 1.54 -12.49
N GLN A 32 -7.64 0.93 -12.56
CA GLN A 32 -8.03 -0.12 -11.61
C GLN A 32 -7.13 -1.35 -11.71
N LEU A 33 -6.55 -1.74 -10.58
CA LEU A 33 -5.77 -2.96 -10.45
C LEU A 33 -6.64 -4.10 -9.86
N PRO A 34 -6.34 -5.37 -10.19
CA PRO A 34 -5.24 -5.85 -11.05
C PRO A 34 -5.55 -5.73 -12.54
N LEU A 35 -4.51 -5.60 -13.36
CA LEU A 35 -4.59 -5.62 -14.82
C LEU A 35 -4.55 -7.07 -15.36
N PRO A 36 -5.07 -7.33 -16.58
CA PRO A 36 -4.84 -8.57 -17.30
C PRO A 36 -3.34 -8.87 -17.45
N LYS A 37 -2.97 -10.15 -17.50
CA LYS A 37 -1.55 -10.58 -17.50
C LYS A 37 -0.72 -10.07 -18.70
N HIS A 38 -1.36 -9.75 -19.81
CA HIS A 38 -0.71 -9.27 -21.02
C HIS A 38 -0.44 -7.75 -20.99
N ILE A 39 -0.90 -7.04 -19.96
CA ILE A 39 -0.68 -5.61 -19.77
C ILE A 39 0.33 -5.40 -18.65
N SER A 40 1.42 -4.71 -18.94
CA SER A 40 2.43 -4.37 -17.94
C SER A 40 1.92 -3.29 -16.99
N LYS A 41 1.75 -3.66 -15.72
CA LYS A 41 1.43 -2.70 -14.66
C LYS A 41 2.46 -1.57 -14.57
N GLU A 42 3.73 -1.90 -14.78
CA GLU A 42 4.83 -0.94 -14.70
C GLU A 42 4.73 0.11 -15.81
N ASN A 43 4.50 -0.32 -17.05
CA ASN A 43 4.32 0.61 -18.17
C ASN A 43 3.11 1.52 -17.97
N VAL A 44 2.00 0.97 -17.51
CA VAL A 44 0.78 1.74 -17.20
C VAL A 44 1.06 2.81 -16.14
N ILE A 45 1.67 2.44 -15.02
CA ILE A 45 1.98 3.40 -13.94
C ILE A 45 2.96 4.48 -14.44
N ASN A 46 3.98 4.11 -15.21
CA ASN A 46 4.97 5.04 -15.73
C ASN A 46 4.40 6.01 -16.76
N THR A 47 3.32 5.64 -17.45
CA THR A 47 2.65 6.51 -18.44
C THR A 47 1.75 7.54 -17.78
N ILE A 48 1.22 7.29 -16.57
CA ILE A 48 0.38 8.27 -15.86
C ILE A 48 1.24 9.49 -15.48
N SER A 49 0.76 10.68 -15.82
CA SER A 49 1.37 11.93 -15.35
C SER A 49 1.41 11.98 -13.83
N PRO A 50 2.57 12.22 -13.18
CA PRO A 50 2.66 12.34 -11.73
C PRO A 50 1.70 13.36 -11.11
N MET A 51 1.31 14.37 -11.88
CA MET A 51 0.36 15.40 -11.44
C MET A 51 -1.11 14.93 -11.49
N LYS A 52 -1.37 13.82 -12.19
CA LYS A 52 -2.71 13.20 -12.32
C LYS A 52 -2.79 11.81 -11.69
N ASP A 53 -1.71 11.35 -11.06
CA ASP A 53 -1.60 10.07 -10.35
C ASP A 53 -2.38 10.12 -9.04
N VAL A 54 -3.63 9.65 -9.05
CA VAL A 54 -4.51 9.71 -7.88
C VAL A 54 -4.15 8.68 -6.80
N ASP A 55 -3.44 7.61 -7.17
CA ASP A 55 -3.02 6.54 -6.25
C ASP A 55 -1.63 6.77 -5.64
N GLY A 56 -0.85 7.72 -6.18
CA GLY A 56 0.52 8.00 -5.72
C GLY A 56 1.51 6.88 -6.05
N PHE A 57 1.31 6.14 -7.14
CA PHE A 57 2.13 4.98 -7.49
C PHE A 57 3.25 5.29 -8.49
N THR A 58 3.26 6.47 -9.09
CA THR A 58 4.32 6.82 -10.04
C THR A 58 5.69 6.88 -9.36
N PRO A 59 6.77 6.52 -10.05
CA PRO A 59 8.13 6.62 -9.51
C PRO A 59 8.48 8.02 -9.01
N TYR A 60 7.90 9.06 -9.61
CA TYR A 60 8.07 10.44 -9.16
C TYR A 60 7.51 10.68 -7.76
N ASN A 61 6.25 10.28 -7.51
CA ASN A 61 5.61 10.42 -6.19
C ASN A 61 6.31 9.54 -5.14
N PHE A 62 6.72 8.33 -5.52
CA PHE A 62 7.54 7.46 -4.66
C PHE A 62 8.89 8.08 -4.34
N GLY A 63 9.59 8.64 -5.35
CA GLY A 63 10.88 9.30 -5.16
C GLY A 63 10.78 10.41 -4.12
N LYS A 64 9.79 11.29 -4.23
CA LYS A 64 9.53 12.35 -3.25
C LYS A 64 9.27 11.80 -1.85
N LEU A 65 8.40 10.80 -1.74
CA LEU A 65 8.10 10.18 -0.45
C LEU A 65 9.37 9.62 0.21
N PHE A 66 10.23 8.95 -0.55
CA PHE A 66 11.44 8.33 -0.03
C PHE A 66 12.59 9.32 0.23
N SER A 67 12.62 10.46 -0.44
CA SER A 67 13.56 11.55 -0.15
C SER A 67 13.12 12.45 1.01
N GLY A 68 11.95 12.16 1.62
CA GLY A 68 11.41 12.98 2.71
C GLY A 68 10.68 14.23 2.23
N GLU A 69 10.50 14.37 0.89
CA GLU A 69 9.68 15.43 0.31
C GLU A 69 8.19 15.09 0.35
N ILE A 70 7.36 16.12 0.19
CA ILE A 70 5.92 15.94 0.08
C ILE A 70 5.59 15.53 -1.36
N PRO A 71 5.08 14.31 -1.61
CA PRO A 71 4.63 13.92 -2.94
C PRO A 71 3.37 14.68 -3.33
N THR A 72 3.05 14.73 -4.62
CA THR A 72 1.80 15.32 -5.11
C THR A 72 0.59 14.59 -4.52
N VAL A 73 0.67 13.26 -4.48
CA VAL A 73 -0.33 12.38 -3.85
C VAL A 73 0.38 11.30 -3.06
N TYR A 74 -0.08 11.06 -1.85
CA TYR A 74 0.34 9.90 -1.04
C TYR A 74 -0.44 8.65 -1.47
N PRO A 75 0.17 7.46 -1.45
CA PRO A 75 -0.56 6.21 -1.64
C PRO A 75 -1.76 6.11 -0.67
N CYS A 76 -2.94 5.87 -1.24
CA CYS A 76 -4.21 6.04 -0.52
C CYS A 76 -4.34 5.14 0.72
N THR A 77 -4.06 3.83 0.59
CA THR A 77 -4.15 2.89 1.72
C THR A 77 -3.15 3.22 2.83
N PRO A 78 -1.85 3.44 2.58
CA PRO A 78 -0.92 3.93 3.59
C PRO A 78 -1.35 5.23 4.26
N LYS A 79 -1.86 6.18 3.49
CA LYS A 79 -2.38 7.44 4.03
C LYS A 79 -3.58 7.21 4.95
N GLY A 80 -4.52 6.35 4.54
CA GLY A 80 -5.67 5.97 5.35
C GLY A 80 -5.28 5.31 6.66
N ILE A 81 -4.23 4.46 6.66
CA ILE A 81 -3.69 3.85 7.89
C ILE A 81 -3.17 4.92 8.85
N LEU A 82 -2.40 5.89 8.36
CA LEU A 82 -1.91 6.97 9.22
C LEU A 82 -3.05 7.83 9.79
N LEU A 83 -4.03 8.18 8.96
CA LEU A 83 -5.21 8.91 9.43
C LEU A 83 -5.98 8.14 10.50
N LEU A 84 -6.10 6.82 10.34
CA LEU A 84 -6.73 5.96 11.35
C LEU A 84 -5.94 5.97 12.66
N LEU A 85 -4.62 5.85 12.61
CA LEU A 85 -3.76 5.91 13.80
C LEU A 85 -3.86 7.29 14.49
N ASP A 86 -3.89 8.38 13.71
CA ASP A 86 -4.07 9.74 14.23
C ASP A 86 -5.45 9.90 14.92
N GLU A 87 -6.52 9.40 14.32
CA GLU A 87 -7.88 9.45 14.89
C GLU A 87 -7.99 8.72 16.24
N TYR A 88 -7.25 7.61 16.40
CA TYR A 88 -7.18 6.88 17.66
C TYR A 88 -6.10 7.40 18.61
N ASN A 89 -5.46 8.54 18.30
CA ASN A 89 -4.39 9.15 19.10
C ASN A 89 -3.22 8.18 19.36
N ILE A 90 -2.86 7.37 18.37
CA ILE A 90 -1.72 6.45 18.46
C ILE A 90 -0.45 7.20 18.08
N GLU A 91 0.35 7.55 19.07
CA GLU A 91 1.65 8.16 18.86
C GLU A 91 2.61 7.20 18.19
N LEU A 92 3.34 7.69 17.17
CA LEU A 92 4.31 6.90 16.39
C LEU A 92 5.76 7.23 16.72
N GLU A 93 6.02 8.41 17.24
CA GLU A 93 7.38 8.85 17.58
C GLU A 93 8.02 7.91 18.62
N GLY A 94 9.20 7.40 18.29
CA GLY A 94 9.92 6.47 19.14
C GLY A 94 9.33 5.06 19.23
N LYS A 95 8.21 4.77 18.56
CA LYS A 95 7.57 3.44 18.56
C LYS A 95 8.23 2.51 17.55
N HIS A 96 8.21 1.21 17.88
CA HIS A 96 8.60 0.17 16.94
C HIS A 96 7.38 -0.30 16.15
N ALA A 97 7.36 0.00 14.85
CA ALA A 97 6.33 -0.41 13.91
C ALA A 97 6.79 -1.60 13.07
N VAL A 98 6.02 -2.68 13.04
CA VAL A 98 6.27 -3.86 12.21
C VAL A 98 5.23 -3.93 11.11
N ILE A 99 5.67 -3.96 9.86
CA ILE A 99 4.81 -4.08 8.69
C ILE A 99 4.98 -5.48 8.10
N ILE A 100 3.89 -6.19 7.90
CA ILE A 100 3.88 -7.52 7.27
C ILE A 100 3.35 -7.37 5.84
N GLY A 101 4.25 -7.42 4.89
CA GLY A 101 4.02 -7.17 3.47
C GLY A 101 4.97 -6.11 2.92
N ARG A 102 5.42 -6.28 1.66
CA ARG A 102 6.37 -5.36 1.00
C ARG A 102 5.91 -4.96 -0.40
N SER A 103 4.61 -4.88 -0.61
CA SER A 103 4.05 -4.43 -1.89
C SER A 103 4.35 -2.95 -2.13
N ASN A 104 4.41 -2.53 -3.40
CA ASN A 104 4.52 -1.12 -3.75
C ASN A 104 3.23 -0.34 -3.47
N ILE A 105 2.12 -1.06 -3.21
CA ILE A 105 0.81 -0.45 -2.94
C ILE A 105 0.66 -0.08 -1.48
N VAL A 106 1.16 -0.92 -0.56
CA VAL A 106 0.97 -0.72 0.89
C VAL A 106 2.30 -0.75 1.65
N GLY A 107 2.99 -1.89 1.68
CA GLY A 107 4.07 -2.10 2.64
C GLY A 107 5.25 -1.15 2.48
N ARG A 108 5.75 -0.96 1.26
CA ARG A 108 6.88 -0.05 1.00
C ARG A 108 6.54 1.41 1.27
N PRO A 109 5.48 2.00 0.70
CA PRO A 109 5.15 3.39 1.00
C PRO A 109 4.80 3.62 2.48
N LEU A 110 4.09 2.69 3.11
CA LEU A 110 3.77 2.80 4.54
C LEU A 110 5.04 2.80 5.39
N SER A 111 6.04 1.97 5.07
CA SER A 111 7.30 1.95 5.83
C SER A 111 7.98 3.32 5.83
N GLN A 112 8.01 3.98 4.69
CA GLN A 112 8.58 5.32 4.61
C GLN A 112 7.71 6.36 5.33
N MET A 113 6.39 6.26 5.21
CA MET A 113 5.49 7.21 5.89
C MET A 113 5.57 7.10 7.42
N LEU A 114 5.73 5.89 7.97
CA LEU A 114 5.94 5.67 9.39
C LEU A 114 7.34 6.17 9.84
N LEU A 115 8.37 5.94 9.02
CA LEU A 115 9.71 6.47 9.28
C LEU A 115 9.69 8.01 9.33
N ASN A 116 8.98 8.66 8.42
CA ASN A 116 8.81 10.11 8.39
C ASN A 116 8.01 10.65 9.62
N ARG A 117 7.37 9.76 10.38
CA ARG A 117 6.70 10.03 11.66
C ARG A 117 7.56 9.63 12.87
N ASN A 118 8.87 9.49 12.69
CA ASN A 118 9.86 9.12 13.71
C ASN A 118 9.64 7.72 14.35
N ALA A 119 8.96 6.82 13.67
CA ALA A 119 8.88 5.43 14.09
C ALA A 119 10.14 4.64 13.67
N THR A 120 10.54 3.66 14.47
CA THR A 120 11.50 2.63 14.05
C THR A 120 10.72 1.56 13.28
N VAL A 121 11.09 1.27 12.03
CA VAL A 121 10.28 0.42 11.16
C VAL A 121 10.99 -0.88 10.79
N THR A 122 10.30 -1.99 10.97
CA THR A 122 10.71 -3.31 10.48
C THR A 122 9.71 -3.81 9.44
N VAL A 123 10.19 -4.16 8.23
CA VAL A 123 9.35 -4.71 7.16
C VAL A 123 9.58 -6.22 7.06
N CYS A 124 8.53 -6.99 7.30
CA CYS A 124 8.51 -8.44 7.19
C CYS A 124 7.83 -8.90 5.89
N HIS A 125 8.25 -10.06 5.38
CA HIS A 125 7.74 -10.62 4.14
C HIS A 125 7.82 -12.15 4.13
N SER A 126 7.44 -12.81 3.06
CA SER A 126 7.40 -14.28 2.94
C SER A 126 8.73 -15.00 3.20
N HIS A 127 9.86 -14.30 3.14
CA HIS A 127 11.19 -14.85 3.43
C HIS A 127 11.71 -14.45 4.83
N THR A 128 10.90 -13.74 5.63
CA THR A 128 11.28 -13.36 6.99
C THR A 128 11.28 -14.58 7.89
N LYS A 129 12.40 -14.81 8.57
CA LYS A 129 12.52 -15.85 9.60
C LYS A 129 12.10 -15.27 10.95
N ASN A 130 11.59 -16.13 11.84
CA ASN A 130 11.23 -15.77 13.21
C ASN A 130 10.22 -14.61 13.32
N LEU A 131 9.23 -14.58 12.40
CA LEU A 131 8.22 -13.52 12.34
C LEU A 131 7.53 -13.28 13.69
N SER A 132 7.20 -14.35 14.43
CA SER A 132 6.57 -14.24 15.74
C SER A 132 7.41 -13.46 16.76
N ASP A 133 8.73 -13.64 16.76
CA ASP A 133 9.61 -12.95 17.70
C ASP A 133 9.75 -11.47 17.34
N ILE A 134 9.74 -11.15 16.05
CA ILE A 134 9.74 -9.76 15.57
C ILE A 134 8.45 -9.06 15.98
N ILE A 135 7.29 -9.69 15.75
CA ILE A 135 5.98 -9.11 16.11
C ILE A 135 5.88 -8.84 17.62
N LYS A 136 6.39 -9.73 18.47
CA LYS A 136 6.39 -9.56 19.93
C LYS A 136 7.08 -8.28 20.41
N THR A 137 8.00 -7.72 19.63
CA THR A 137 8.70 -6.49 20.02
C THR A 137 7.96 -5.22 19.58
N ALA A 138 6.95 -5.35 18.71
CA ALA A 138 6.26 -4.22 18.08
C ALA A 138 5.32 -3.48 19.02
N ASP A 139 5.29 -2.16 18.93
CA ASP A 139 4.25 -1.31 19.51
C ASP A 139 3.05 -1.19 18.57
N VAL A 140 3.33 -1.17 17.26
CA VAL A 140 2.34 -1.11 16.20
C VAL A 140 2.64 -2.21 15.18
N VAL A 141 1.63 -2.97 14.78
CA VAL A 141 1.72 -3.98 13.72
C VAL A 141 0.73 -3.64 12.62
N VAL A 142 1.19 -3.56 11.39
CA VAL A 142 0.33 -3.42 10.22
C VAL A 142 0.47 -4.67 9.35
N SER A 143 -0.62 -5.41 9.18
CA SER A 143 -0.61 -6.61 8.33
C SER A 143 -1.30 -6.35 7.00
N ALA A 144 -0.57 -6.61 5.92
CA ALA A 144 -1.01 -6.50 4.53
C ALA A 144 -0.52 -7.71 3.72
N ALA A 145 -0.65 -8.91 4.30
CA ALA A 145 -0.16 -10.16 3.71
C ALA A 145 -1.21 -10.88 2.86
N GLY A 146 -2.50 -10.59 3.07
CA GLY A 146 -3.61 -11.24 2.38
C GLY A 146 -3.78 -12.72 2.76
N LYS A 147 -3.43 -13.08 3.99
CA LYS A 147 -3.60 -14.43 4.54
C LYS A 147 -3.55 -14.39 6.06
N LYS A 148 -4.24 -15.32 6.73
CA LYS A 148 -4.18 -15.46 8.18
C LYS A 148 -2.74 -15.74 8.63
N ILE A 149 -2.13 -14.80 9.34
CA ILE A 149 -0.70 -14.88 9.71
C ILE A 149 -0.40 -14.41 11.14
N ILE A 150 -1.29 -13.66 11.77
CA ILE A 150 -1.12 -13.14 13.12
C ILE A 150 -2.08 -13.87 14.06
N ALA A 151 -1.55 -14.44 15.16
CA ALA A 151 -2.33 -14.99 16.25
C ALA A 151 -2.04 -14.23 17.54
N GLY A 152 -3.02 -14.16 18.46
CA GLY A 152 -2.92 -13.38 19.69
C GLY A 152 -1.67 -13.65 20.53
N LYS A 153 -1.17 -14.91 20.57
CA LYS A 153 0.09 -15.29 21.27
C LYS A 153 1.38 -14.67 20.68
N MET A 154 1.30 -14.10 19.49
CA MET A 154 2.42 -13.43 18.79
C MET A 154 2.52 -11.94 19.12
N ILE A 155 1.63 -11.42 19.94
CA ILE A 155 1.47 -9.98 20.16
C ILE A 155 1.73 -9.67 21.63
N LYS A 156 2.45 -8.58 21.92
CA LYS A 156 2.59 -8.10 23.30
C LYS A 156 1.36 -7.32 23.75
N ASN A 157 1.14 -7.24 25.04
CA ASN A 157 0.08 -6.41 25.61
C ASN A 157 0.26 -4.95 25.23
N GLY A 158 -0.84 -4.29 24.85
CA GLY A 158 -0.84 -2.88 24.44
C GLY A 158 -0.37 -2.62 23.00
N CYS A 159 -0.04 -3.67 22.23
CA CYS A 159 0.27 -3.51 20.81
C CYS A 159 -0.97 -3.10 20.02
N VAL A 160 -0.82 -2.08 19.20
CA VAL A 160 -1.85 -1.65 18.25
C VAL A 160 -1.73 -2.48 16.96
N ILE A 161 -2.85 -2.98 16.44
CA ILE A 161 -2.86 -3.77 15.21
C ILE A 161 -3.77 -3.11 14.19
N VAL A 162 -3.25 -2.92 12.98
CA VAL A 162 -4.02 -2.50 11.80
C VAL A 162 -4.02 -3.67 10.81
N ASP A 163 -5.19 -4.27 10.63
CA ASP A 163 -5.38 -5.36 9.67
C ASP A 163 -5.88 -4.82 8.33
N VAL A 164 -5.01 -4.87 7.33
CA VAL A 164 -5.28 -4.42 5.96
C VAL A 164 -5.46 -5.61 5.02
N GLY A 165 -5.15 -6.81 5.53
CA GLY A 165 -5.24 -8.04 4.75
C GLY A 165 -6.69 -8.40 4.41
N ILE A 166 -6.89 -8.86 3.19
CA ILE A 166 -8.19 -9.38 2.73
C ILE A 166 -7.94 -10.67 1.96
N PHE A 167 -8.56 -11.76 2.41
CA PHE A 167 -8.59 -13.02 1.67
C PHE A 167 -9.92 -13.74 1.88
N LYS A 168 -10.20 -14.75 1.06
CA LYS A 168 -11.35 -15.64 1.25
C LYS A 168 -10.88 -16.92 1.90
N ASP A 169 -11.56 -17.33 2.98
CA ASP A 169 -11.35 -18.62 3.61
C ASP A 169 -11.94 -19.78 2.77
N GLU A 170 -11.76 -21.01 3.23
CA GLU A 170 -12.23 -22.24 2.58
C GLU A 170 -13.75 -22.24 2.30
N ASN A 171 -14.51 -21.47 3.06
CA ASN A 171 -15.96 -21.31 2.91
C ASN A 171 -16.34 -20.09 2.04
N GLY A 172 -15.35 -19.43 1.40
CA GLY A 172 -15.55 -18.23 0.60
C GLY A 172 -15.85 -16.96 1.40
N LYS A 173 -15.73 -17.00 2.74
CA LYS A 173 -15.97 -15.84 3.61
C LYS A 173 -14.73 -14.95 3.62
N THR A 174 -14.95 -13.64 3.51
CA THR A 174 -13.88 -12.63 3.61
C THR A 174 -13.32 -12.59 5.03
N ARG A 175 -11.99 -12.62 5.13
CA ARG A 175 -11.22 -12.58 6.38
C ARG A 175 -10.09 -11.56 6.27
N GLY A 176 -9.63 -11.08 7.44
CA GLY A 176 -8.39 -10.36 7.60
C GLY A 176 -7.21 -11.27 7.92
N ASP A 177 -6.04 -10.69 8.09
CA ASP A 177 -4.79 -11.41 8.39
C ASP A 177 -4.66 -11.82 9.87
N VAL A 178 -5.45 -11.19 10.75
CA VAL A 178 -5.41 -11.37 12.21
C VAL A 178 -6.49 -12.35 12.65
N ASP A 179 -6.13 -13.23 13.60
CA ASP A 179 -7.03 -14.21 14.20
C ASP A 179 -7.87 -13.61 15.31
#